data_c023836fd40e527ebbd2d2f5ca001ade
#
_entry.id   c023836fd40e527ebbd2d2f5ca001ade
#
_cell.length_a   1.000
_cell.length_b   1.000
_cell.length_c   1.000
_cell.angle_alpha   90.00
_cell.angle_beta   90.00
_cell.angle_gamma   90.00
#
_symmetry.space_group_name_H-M   'P 1'
#
loop_
_entity.id
_entity.type
_entity.pdbx_description
1 polymer ?
#
loop_
_entity_poly.entity_id
_entity_poly.type
_entity_poly.pdbx_seq_one_letter_code
_entity_poly.pdbx_strand_id
1 'polypeptide(L)'
;MNSYKTLCTEFYDIDKPNAPEQALNFYLNCAEKANGPIIELMSGSGRFLIPLLERQYDIDGLDASPYMLHACQESCRNKGLTPVLYEQFMDRLELPRKYSLVMIPAGSFCLITDDLQVRESLRRIYALMLPGANFVLEIERLISKPTDLGLWGGRWVERSDGAKILISWLSHYDEAERISRSIHRYELIKDGQLLKTEYEDFDLRFYDPEEFRSLLEVAGFKEIRTFKAHQFQAPDETDESIIFECSK
;
A
#
# COMPACT_ATOMS: atom_id res chain seq x y z
N MET A 1 -3.13 -3.67 13.71
CA MET A 1 -1.94 -4.07 12.95
C MET A 1 -0.73 -3.63 13.76
N ASN A 2 0.26 -4.49 13.95
CA ASN A 2 1.44 -4.19 14.76
C ASN A 2 2.68 -4.01 13.86
N SER A 3 2.47 -3.51 12.66
CA SER A 3 3.45 -3.33 11.59
C SER A 3 3.65 -1.85 11.26
N TYR A 4 4.73 -1.57 10.54
CA TYR A 4 5.17 -0.21 10.17
C TYR A 4 5.44 0.69 11.38
N LYS A 5 6.27 0.18 12.33
CA LYS A 5 6.80 0.93 13.46
C LYS A 5 7.96 1.85 13.04
N THR A 6 8.69 2.40 14.01
CA THR A 6 9.73 3.40 13.75
C THR A 6 10.83 2.91 12.81
N LEU A 7 11.46 1.76 13.12
CA LEU A 7 12.59 1.27 12.30
C LEU A 7 12.14 0.77 10.93
N CYS A 8 10.95 0.16 10.86
CA CYS A 8 10.36 -0.22 9.58
C CYS A 8 10.12 1.00 8.70
N THR A 9 9.53 2.07 9.25
CA THR A 9 9.27 3.31 8.51
C THR A 9 10.57 3.96 8.01
N GLU A 10 11.58 4.09 8.88
CA GLU A 10 12.90 4.63 8.50
C GLU A 10 13.56 3.77 7.42
N PHE A 11 13.54 2.44 7.58
CA PHE A 11 14.07 1.51 6.59
C PHE A 11 13.37 1.68 5.24
N TYR A 12 12.04 1.74 5.25
CA TYR A 12 11.20 1.88 4.06
C TYR A 12 11.53 3.15 3.28
N ASP A 13 11.66 4.28 3.97
CA ASP A 13 11.93 5.57 3.33
C ASP A 13 13.34 5.64 2.70
N ILE A 14 14.33 4.98 3.31
CA ILE A 14 15.68 4.90 2.75
C ILE A 14 15.73 3.92 1.56
N ASP A 15 15.06 2.77 1.69
CA ASP A 15 15.04 1.70 0.68
C ASP A 15 14.20 2.08 -0.56
N LYS A 16 13.11 2.82 -0.35
CA LYS A 16 12.13 3.19 -1.37
C LYS A 16 11.78 4.68 -1.32
N PRO A 17 12.76 5.58 -1.51
CA PRO A 17 12.57 7.02 -1.32
C PRO A 17 11.57 7.63 -2.30
N ASN A 18 11.35 7.01 -3.44
CA ASN A 18 10.43 7.48 -4.48
C ASN A 18 9.55 6.34 -4.99
N ALA A 19 8.38 6.70 -5.52
CA ALA A 19 7.59 5.76 -6.30
C ALA A 19 8.37 5.39 -7.58
N PRO A 20 8.31 4.13 -8.05
CA PRO A 20 8.82 3.78 -9.37
C PRO A 20 8.17 4.67 -10.44
N GLU A 21 8.96 5.18 -11.37
CA GLU A 21 8.50 6.16 -12.36
C GLU A 21 7.28 5.66 -13.15
N GLN A 22 7.32 4.42 -13.60
CA GLN A 22 6.22 3.82 -14.34
C GLN A 22 4.94 3.73 -13.51
N ALA A 23 5.06 3.36 -12.24
CA ALA A 23 3.94 3.32 -11.29
C ALA A 23 3.36 4.72 -11.07
N LEU A 24 4.23 5.71 -10.79
CA LEU A 24 3.79 7.08 -10.60
C LEU A 24 3.05 7.63 -11.82
N ASN A 25 3.60 7.41 -13.02
CA ASN A 25 2.98 7.86 -14.27
C ASN A 25 1.61 7.21 -14.50
N PHE A 26 1.44 5.94 -14.14
CA PHE A 26 0.13 5.27 -14.20
C PHE A 26 -0.89 5.97 -13.30
N TYR A 27 -0.58 6.19 -12.02
CA TYR A 27 -1.50 6.85 -11.07
C TYR A 27 -1.73 8.33 -11.39
N LEU A 28 -0.74 9.04 -11.92
CA LEU A 28 -0.92 10.40 -12.46
C LEU A 28 -1.94 10.42 -13.60
N ASN A 29 -1.86 9.46 -14.53
CA ASN A 29 -2.84 9.35 -15.62
C ASN A 29 -4.26 9.05 -15.10
N CYS A 30 -4.39 8.28 -14.01
CA CYS A 30 -5.68 8.10 -13.34
C CYS A 30 -6.16 9.41 -12.70
N ALA A 31 -5.27 10.14 -12.04
CA ALA A 31 -5.57 11.42 -11.40
C ALA A 31 -5.99 12.51 -12.40
N GLU A 32 -5.38 12.58 -13.57
CA GLU A 32 -5.74 13.50 -14.66
C GLU A 32 -7.16 13.31 -15.17
N LYS A 33 -7.69 12.09 -15.08
CA LYS A 33 -9.07 11.76 -15.50
C LYS A 33 -10.10 12.01 -14.40
N ALA A 34 -9.65 12.21 -13.17
CA ALA A 34 -10.53 12.44 -12.03
C ALA A 34 -11.11 13.87 -12.06
N ASN A 35 -12.43 13.97 -11.95
CA ASN A 35 -13.14 15.27 -11.93
C ASN A 35 -13.50 15.66 -10.48
N GLY A 36 -12.52 15.75 -9.59
CA GLY A 36 -12.76 16.12 -8.19
C GLY A 36 -11.72 15.54 -7.25
N PRO A 37 -12.03 15.49 -5.94
CA PRO A 37 -11.07 15.08 -4.93
C PRO A 37 -10.64 13.63 -5.07
N ILE A 38 -9.38 13.39 -4.72
CA ILE A 38 -8.70 12.10 -4.75
C ILE A 38 -8.37 11.65 -3.33
N ILE A 39 -8.30 10.37 -3.09
CA ILE A 39 -7.71 9.82 -1.86
C ILE A 39 -6.78 8.66 -2.19
N GLU A 40 -5.60 8.68 -1.57
CA GLU A 40 -4.73 7.52 -1.46
C GLU A 40 -4.97 6.84 -0.12
N LEU A 41 -5.51 5.64 -0.16
CA LEU A 41 -5.68 4.78 1.01
C LEU A 41 -4.44 3.92 1.19
N MET A 42 -4.05 3.66 2.45
CA MET A 42 -2.81 2.99 2.82
C MET A 42 -1.58 3.74 2.25
N SER A 43 -1.60 5.07 2.38
CA SER A 43 -0.65 5.99 1.74
C SER A 43 0.78 5.91 2.30
N GLY A 44 0.97 5.25 3.44
CA GLY A 44 2.27 5.11 4.09
C GLY A 44 2.94 6.46 4.33
N SER A 45 4.23 6.55 4.02
CA SER A 45 5.03 7.80 4.10
C SER A 45 4.83 8.76 2.92
N GLY A 46 3.83 8.50 2.04
CA GLY A 46 3.41 9.44 0.99
C GLY A 46 4.16 9.31 -0.33
N ARG A 47 4.71 8.15 -0.64
CA ARG A 47 5.52 7.91 -1.85
C ARG A 47 4.79 8.25 -3.16
N PHE A 48 3.47 8.06 -3.23
CA PHE A 48 2.61 8.49 -4.34
C PHE A 48 1.87 9.79 -4.02
N LEU A 49 1.40 9.97 -2.79
CA LEU A 49 0.67 11.15 -2.32
C LEU A 49 1.46 12.45 -2.57
N ILE A 50 2.73 12.48 -2.14
CA ILE A 50 3.56 13.69 -2.23
C ILE A 50 3.73 14.17 -3.66
N PRO A 51 4.10 13.34 -4.66
CA PRO A 51 4.19 13.74 -6.05
C PRO A 51 2.87 14.29 -6.65
N LEU A 52 1.70 13.83 -6.18
CA LEU A 52 0.41 14.38 -6.60
C LEU A 52 0.16 15.74 -5.93
N LEU A 53 0.46 15.89 -4.64
CA LEU A 53 0.38 17.19 -3.94
C LEU A 53 1.30 18.24 -4.59
N GLU A 54 2.52 17.88 -4.98
CA GLU A 54 3.45 18.78 -5.69
C GLU A 54 2.87 19.28 -7.03
N ARG A 55 1.99 18.50 -7.66
CA ARG A 55 1.28 18.85 -8.89
C ARG A 55 -0.07 19.53 -8.62
N GLN A 56 -0.34 19.89 -7.35
CA GLN A 56 -1.54 20.60 -6.91
C GLN A 56 -2.85 19.83 -7.11
N TYR A 57 -2.82 18.49 -7.14
CA TYR A 57 -4.03 17.70 -7.05
C TYR A 57 -4.68 17.86 -5.67
N ASP A 58 -6.00 17.90 -5.65
CA ASP A 58 -6.81 17.88 -4.43
C ASP A 58 -6.86 16.44 -3.90
N ILE A 59 -5.83 16.04 -3.16
CA ILE A 59 -5.63 14.68 -2.69
C ILE A 59 -5.43 14.60 -1.18
N ASP A 60 -6.14 13.67 -0.54
CA ASP A 60 -6.00 13.30 0.86
C ASP A 60 -5.28 11.96 0.97
N GLY A 61 -4.64 11.71 2.12
CA GLY A 61 -4.00 10.44 2.46
C GLY A 61 -4.61 9.77 3.67
N LEU A 62 -4.60 8.43 3.69
CA LEU A 62 -5.01 7.65 4.84
C LEU A 62 -4.07 6.48 5.07
N ASP A 63 -3.66 6.27 6.31
CA ASP A 63 -2.91 5.08 6.74
C ASP A 63 -3.30 4.70 8.18
N ALA A 64 -3.07 3.46 8.55
CA ALA A 64 -3.29 2.99 9.92
C ALA A 64 -2.06 3.16 10.81
N SER A 65 -0.87 3.43 10.23
CA SER A 65 0.37 3.61 10.99
C SER A 65 0.61 5.09 11.29
N PRO A 66 0.61 5.50 12.58
CA PRO A 66 0.97 6.86 12.97
C PRO A 66 2.42 7.21 12.61
N TYR A 67 3.32 6.22 12.57
CA TYR A 67 4.72 6.42 12.20
C TYR A 67 4.86 6.77 10.72
N MET A 68 4.15 6.06 9.85
CA MET A 68 4.10 6.34 8.42
C MET A 68 3.50 7.71 8.14
N LEU A 69 2.37 8.05 8.78
CA LEU A 69 1.75 9.36 8.63
C LEU A 69 2.63 10.49 9.13
N HIS A 70 3.36 10.28 10.24
CA HIS A 70 4.33 11.25 10.73
C HIS A 70 5.46 11.48 9.72
N ALA A 71 6.04 10.42 9.16
CA ALA A 71 7.06 10.52 8.12
C ALA A 71 6.55 11.24 6.86
N CYS A 72 5.31 10.95 6.43
CA CYS A 72 4.64 11.65 5.35
C CYS A 72 4.50 13.15 5.64
N GLN A 73 4.05 13.50 6.83
CA GLN A 73 3.86 14.89 7.24
C GLN A 73 5.18 15.66 7.29
N GLU A 74 6.27 15.06 7.81
CA GLU A 74 7.60 15.65 7.82
C GLU A 74 8.14 15.87 6.39
N SER A 75 7.98 14.86 5.53
CA SER A 75 8.38 14.94 4.13
C SER A 75 7.62 16.05 3.38
N CYS A 76 6.32 16.18 3.61
CA CYS A 76 5.51 17.28 3.08
C CYS A 76 5.97 18.64 3.60
N ARG A 77 6.20 18.77 4.91
CA ARG A 77 6.68 20.01 5.54
C ARG A 77 7.99 20.48 4.92
N ASN A 78 8.94 19.57 4.70
CA ASN A 78 10.24 19.87 4.08
C ASN A 78 10.10 20.39 2.64
N LYS A 79 8.99 20.10 1.98
CA LYS A 79 8.65 20.56 0.62
C LYS A 79 7.67 21.74 0.61
N GLY A 80 7.29 22.27 1.77
CA GLY A 80 6.31 23.37 1.89
C GLY A 80 4.88 22.97 1.53
N LEU A 81 4.57 21.67 1.62
CA LEU A 81 3.23 21.10 1.36
C LEU A 81 2.45 20.90 2.66
N THR A 82 1.14 20.99 2.58
CA THR A 82 0.23 20.77 3.72
C THR A 82 -0.75 19.65 3.36
N PRO A 83 -0.44 18.38 3.68
CA PRO A 83 -1.32 17.27 3.37
C PRO A 83 -2.50 17.19 4.34
N VAL A 84 -3.63 16.68 3.87
CA VAL A 84 -4.72 16.19 4.73
C VAL A 84 -4.53 14.71 4.92
N LEU A 85 -4.29 14.27 6.16
CA LEU A 85 -3.97 12.90 6.51
C LEU A 85 -4.94 12.37 7.56
N TYR A 86 -5.41 11.13 7.39
CA TYR A 86 -6.32 10.44 8.30
C TYR A 86 -5.66 9.17 8.85
N GLU A 87 -5.69 8.99 10.16
CA GLU A 87 -5.25 7.76 10.82
C GLU A 87 -6.45 6.85 11.07
N GLN A 88 -6.65 5.86 10.18
CA GLN A 88 -7.75 4.90 10.29
C GLN A 88 -7.39 3.54 9.69
N PHE A 89 -8.02 2.48 10.20
CA PHE A 89 -8.03 1.17 9.56
C PHE A 89 -9.08 1.11 8.45
N MET A 90 -8.81 0.33 7.42
CA MET A 90 -9.65 0.22 6.22
C MET A 90 -11.07 -0.32 6.52
N ASP A 91 -11.18 -1.27 7.45
CA ASP A 91 -12.45 -1.84 7.91
C ASP A 91 -13.29 -0.90 8.80
N ARG A 92 -12.72 0.26 9.19
CA ARG A 92 -13.38 1.30 9.99
C ARG A 92 -13.42 2.64 9.29
N LEU A 93 -13.15 2.66 8.00
CA LEU A 93 -13.06 3.85 7.17
C LEU A 93 -14.35 4.69 7.23
N GLU A 94 -14.23 5.90 7.77
CA GLU A 94 -15.31 6.89 7.86
C GLU A 94 -14.70 8.29 7.76
N LEU A 95 -14.94 8.96 6.61
CA LEU A 95 -14.36 10.26 6.31
C LEU A 95 -15.46 11.29 6.02
N PRO A 96 -15.21 12.59 6.31
CA PRO A 96 -16.19 13.66 6.14
C PRO A 96 -16.48 14.01 4.68
N ARG A 97 -15.67 13.51 3.74
CA ARG A 97 -15.73 13.87 2.33
C ARG A 97 -15.82 12.62 1.44
N LYS A 98 -16.32 12.79 0.21
CA LYS A 98 -16.39 11.77 -0.84
C LYS A 98 -15.39 12.09 -1.94
N TYR A 99 -14.97 11.06 -2.68
CA TYR A 99 -13.88 11.18 -3.65
C TYR A 99 -14.29 10.73 -5.05
N SER A 100 -13.72 11.36 -6.06
CA SER A 100 -13.88 11.01 -7.48
C SER A 100 -12.89 9.95 -7.94
N LEU A 101 -11.76 9.82 -7.22
CA LEU A 101 -10.79 8.74 -7.41
C LEU A 101 -10.34 8.25 -6.03
N VAL A 102 -10.42 6.94 -5.84
CA VAL A 102 -9.82 6.23 -4.71
C VAL A 102 -8.71 5.36 -5.25
N MET A 103 -7.51 5.39 -4.67
CA MET A 103 -6.41 4.56 -5.11
C MET A 103 -5.69 3.87 -3.96
N ILE A 104 -5.24 2.63 -4.20
CA ILE A 104 -4.40 1.84 -3.30
C ILE A 104 -3.24 1.26 -4.12
N PRO A 105 -2.11 1.97 -4.20
CA PRO A 105 -0.92 1.51 -4.94
C PRO A 105 -0.17 0.37 -4.26
N ALA A 106 0.75 -0.23 -5.03
CA ALA A 106 1.83 -1.10 -4.55
C ALA A 106 1.37 -2.34 -3.76
N GLY A 107 0.24 -2.94 -4.13
CA GLY A 107 -0.26 -4.16 -3.50
C GLY A 107 -0.67 -4.02 -2.03
N SER A 108 -0.76 -2.79 -1.51
CA SER A 108 -0.99 -2.54 -0.08
C SER A 108 -2.30 -3.16 0.44
N PHE A 109 -3.32 -3.30 -0.41
CA PHE A 109 -4.58 -3.94 -0.03
C PHE A 109 -4.39 -5.40 0.42
N CYS A 110 -3.38 -6.09 -0.09
CA CYS A 110 -3.03 -7.47 0.26
C CYS A 110 -2.58 -7.65 1.72
N LEU A 111 -2.27 -6.57 2.44
CA LEU A 111 -1.98 -6.57 3.88
C LEU A 111 -3.24 -6.82 4.74
N ILE A 112 -4.43 -6.74 4.16
CA ILE A 112 -5.69 -7.08 4.83
C ILE A 112 -5.94 -8.57 4.59
N THR A 113 -5.66 -9.40 5.58
CA THR A 113 -5.69 -10.86 5.44
C THR A 113 -6.98 -11.51 5.95
N ASP A 114 -7.74 -10.85 6.80
CA ASP A 114 -9.03 -11.33 7.32
C ASP A 114 -10.17 -11.07 6.33
N ASP A 115 -10.94 -12.11 6.00
CA ASP A 115 -12.02 -12.06 5.01
C ASP A 115 -13.13 -11.03 5.35
N LEU A 116 -13.47 -10.90 6.63
CA LEU A 116 -14.49 -9.96 7.06
C LEU A 116 -13.99 -8.52 6.91
N GLN A 117 -12.73 -8.29 7.27
CA GLN A 117 -12.09 -6.98 7.10
C GLN A 117 -11.94 -6.62 5.62
N VAL A 118 -11.59 -7.57 4.74
CA VAL A 118 -11.54 -7.35 3.28
C VAL A 118 -12.89 -6.88 2.76
N ARG A 119 -13.97 -7.64 3.06
CA ARG A 119 -15.33 -7.30 2.61
C ARG A 119 -15.82 -5.97 3.16
N GLU A 120 -15.59 -5.71 4.44
CA GLU A 120 -15.98 -4.44 5.06
C GLU A 120 -15.18 -3.27 4.50
N SER A 121 -13.88 -3.44 4.26
CA SER A 121 -13.04 -2.42 3.61
C SER A 121 -13.57 -2.05 2.22
N LEU A 122 -13.86 -3.03 1.37
CA LEU A 122 -14.41 -2.79 0.03
C LEU A 122 -15.78 -2.08 0.09
N ARG A 123 -16.66 -2.50 1.02
CA ARG A 123 -17.96 -1.84 1.23
C ARG A 123 -17.79 -0.38 1.64
N ARG A 124 -16.85 -0.07 2.52
CA ARG A 124 -16.57 1.29 3.00
C ARG A 124 -15.92 2.14 1.92
N ILE A 125 -15.01 1.58 1.14
CA ILE A 125 -14.43 2.26 -0.03
C ILE A 125 -15.55 2.64 -1.00
N TYR A 126 -16.44 1.70 -1.35
CA TYR A 126 -17.59 1.99 -2.20
C TYR A 126 -18.46 3.12 -1.64
N ALA A 127 -18.73 3.10 -0.32
CA ALA A 127 -19.49 4.14 0.34
C ALA A 127 -18.81 5.52 0.29
N LEU A 128 -17.48 5.56 0.28
CA LEU A 128 -16.65 6.77 0.25
C LEU A 128 -16.62 7.45 -1.13
N MET A 129 -16.96 6.75 -2.20
CA MET A 129 -16.88 7.24 -3.57
C MET A 129 -18.09 8.10 -3.95
N LEU A 130 -17.88 9.08 -4.82
CA LEU A 130 -18.91 9.81 -5.53
C LEU A 130 -19.57 8.93 -6.59
N PRO A 131 -20.83 9.20 -7.03
CA PRO A 131 -21.38 8.54 -8.20
C PRO A 131 -20.50 8.76 -9.44
N GLY A 132 -20.19 7.69 -10.16
CA GLY A 132 -19.30 7.73 -11.34
C GLY A 132 -17.80 7.86 -11.00
N ALA A 133 -17.43 7.77 -9.74
CA ALA A 133 -16.03 7.74 -9.31
C ALA A 133 -15.33 6.42 -9.66
N ASN A 134 -14.00 6.46 -9.80
CA ASN A 134 -13.17 5.29 -10.04
C ASN A 134 -12.43 4.85 -8.78
N PHE A 135 -12.29 3.53 -8.62
CA PHE A 135 -11.40 2.89 -7.66
C PHE A 135 -10.32 2.13 -8.39
N VAL A 136 -9.06 2.38 -8.05
CA VAL A 136 -7.88 1.78 -8.67
C VAL A 136 -7.00 1.17 -7.60
N LEU A 137 -6.75 -0.13 -7.69
CA LEU A 137 -5.90 -0.81 -6.72
C LEU A 137 -5.04 -1.88 -7.39
N GLU A 138 -3.89 -2.14 -6.77
CA GLU A 138 -3.00 -3.23 -7.15
C GLU A 138 -3.13 -4.40 -6.18
N ILE A 139 -3.11 -5.63 -6.70
CA ILE A 139 -3.09 -6.86 -5.89
C ILE A 139 -1.95 -7.77 -6.32
N GLU A 140 -1.44 -8.54 -5.36
CA GLU A 140 -0.50 -9.65 -5.58
C GLU A 140 -1.26 -10.92 -5.96
N ARG A 141 -0.79 -11.59 -7.02
CA ARG A 141 -1.39 -12.83 -7.51
C ARG A 141 -0.77 -14.06 -6.85
N LEU A 142 -1.48 -15.18 -6.90
CA LEU A 142 -0.99 -16.47 -6.37
C LEU A 142 0.36 -16.90 -6.95
N ILE A 143 0.69 -16.49 -8.18
CA ILE A 143 1.97 -16.81 -8.82
C ILE A 143 3.16 -16.13 -8.14
N SER A 144 2.94 -15.00 -7.46
CA SER A 144 4.00 -14.25 -6.72
C SER A 144 4.20 -14.75 -5.29
N LYS A 145 3.55 -15.84 -4.87
CA LYS A 145 3.75 -16.41 -3.54
C LYS A 145 5.23 -16.71 -3.28
N PRO A 146 5.73 -16.47 -2.05
CA PRO A 146 7.15 -16.66 -1.74
C PRO A 146 7.57 -18.13 -1.89
N THR A 147 8.77 -18.34 -2.40
CA THR A 147 9.38 -19.68 -2.57
C THR A 147 10.44 -19.99 -1.49
N ASP A 148 11.05 -18.97 -0.90
CA ASP A 148 12.10 -19.08 0.12
C ASP A 148 11.49 -19.20 1.53
N LEU A 149 10.72 -20.28 1.73
CA LEU A 149 10.02 -20.54 2.98
C LEU A 149 10.90 -21.21 4.01
N GLY A 150 10.74 -20.81 5.29
CA GLY A 150 11.47 -21.40 6.40
C GLY A 150 12.96 -21.04 6.46
N LEU A 151 13.42 -20.10 5.63
CA LEU A 151 14.78 -19.59 5.63
C LEU A 151 14.80 -18.12 6.07
N TRP A 152 15.81 -17.78 6.88
CA TRP A 152 16.04 -16.38 7.23
C TRP A 152 16.61 -15.64 6.02
N GLY A 153 15.85 -14.64 5.54
CA GLY A 153 16.34 -13.63 4.61
C GLY A 153 16.75 -12.36 5.34
N GLY A 154 17.44 -11.45 4.66
CA GLY A 154 17.77 -10.15 5.25
C GLY A 154 18.54 -9.24 4.31
N ARG A 155 18.47 -7.96 4.60
CA ARG A 155 19.24 -6.87 3.96
C ARG A 155 19.35 -5.69 4.91
N TRP A 156 20.07 -4.65 4.52
CA TRP A 156 20.25 -3.45 5.34
C TRP A 156 20.29 -2.20 4.48
N VAL A 157 20.01 -1.07 5.12
CA VAL A 157 20.19 0.28 4.57
C VAL A 157 21.08 1.10 5.49
N GLU A 158 21.72 2.13 4.96
CA GLU A 158 22.57 3.04 5.73
C GLU A 158 21.89 4.40 5.90
N ARG A 159 21.81 4.87 7.14
CA ARG A 159 21.33 6.20 7.49
C ARG A 159 22.42 7.25 7.23
N SER A 160 22.03 8.48 7.05
CA SER A 160 22.93 9.61 6.81
C SER A 160 23.94 9.86 7.96
N ASP A 161 23.65 9.37 9.16
CA ASP A 161 24.53 9.45 10.33
C ASP A 161 25.51 8.25 10.47
N GLY A 162 25.57 7.37 9.46
CA GLY A 162 26.40 6.18 9.41
C GLY A 162 25.86 4.98 10.18
N ALA A 163 24.69 5.10 10.82
CA ALA A 163 24.01 3.95 11.41
C ALA A 163 23.40 3.05 10.32
N LYS A 164 23.26 1.77 10.60
CA LYS A 164 22.65 0.79 9.70
C LYS A 164 21.34 0.30 10.29
N ILE A 165 20.31 0.22 9.47
CA ILE A 165 19.06 -0.47 9.81
C ILE A 165 19.06 -1.78 9.04
N LEU A 166 19.08 -2.89 9.76
CA LEU A 166 18.96 -4.23 9.20
C LEU A 166 17.51 -4.66 9.29
N ILE A 167 17.04 -5.31 8.24
CA ILE A 167 15.83 -6.13 8.29
C ILE A 167 16.23 -7.58 8.10
N SER A 168 15.68 -8.47 8.91
CA SER A 168 15.68 -9.91 8.66
C SER A 168 14.25 -10.44 8.78
N TRP A 169 13.91 -11.42 7.93
CA TRP A 169 12.58 -12.00 7.91
C TRP A 169 12.61 -13.51 7.81
N LEU A 170 11.58 -14.13 8.37
CA LEU A 170 11.28 -15.55 8.23
C LEU A 170 9.82 -15.70 7.82
N SER A 171 9.58 -16.34 6.69
CA SER A 171 8.25 -16.49 6.12
C SER A 171 7.83 -17.96 6.07
N HIS A 172 6.54 -18.20 6.21
CA HIS A 172 5.87 -19.44 5.80
C HIS A 172 4.60 -19.10 5.04
N TYR A 173 4.13 -20.02 4.22
CA TYR A 173 2.94 -19.82 3.39
C TYR A 173 1.83 -20.78 3.82
N ASP A 174 0.65 -20.24 4.11
CA ASP A 174 -0.56 -20.99 4.36
C ASP A 174 -1.30 -21.19 3.04
N GLU A 175 -1.24 -22.41 2.51
CA GLU A 175 -1.88 -22.76 1.22
C GLU A 175 -3.41 -22.68 1.29
N ALA A 176 -4.03 -22.95 2.45
CA ALA A 176 -5.49 -22.92 2.59
C ALA A 176 -6.03 -21.50 2.63
N GLU A 177 -5.34 -20.61 3.33
CA GLU A 177 -5.72 -19.20 3.45
C GLU A 177 -5.08 -18.32 2.36
N ARG A 178 -4.08 -18.84 1.62
CA ARG A 178 -3.29 -18.11 0.62
C ARG A 178 -2.59 -16.89 1.19
N ILE A 179 -2.05 -17.04 2.41
CA ILE A 179 -1.39 -15.98 3.15
C ILE A 179 0.07 -16.35 3.38
N SER A 180 0.98 -15.45 3.03
CA SER A 180 2.35 -15.48 3.54
C SER A 180 2.38 -14.79 4.89
N ARG A 181 2.76 -15.54 5.92
CA ARG A 181 2.94 -15.03 7.29
C ARG A 181 4.43 -14.86 7.55
N SER A 182 4.84 -13.65 7.89
CA SER A 182 6.25 -13.35 8.08
C SER A 182 6.49 -12.63 9.39
N ILE A 183 7.55 -13.03 10.10
CA ILE A 183 8.11 -12.25 11.20
C ILE A 183 9.23 -11.39 10.63
N HIS A 184 9.13 -10.09 10.76
CA HIS A 184 10.17 -9.15 10.41
C HIS A 184 10.86 -8.65 11.67
N ARG A 185 12.20 -8.67 11.68
CA ARG A 185 13.03 -8.12 12.73
C ARG A 185 13.87 -6.98 12.16
N TYR A 186 13.68 -5.79 12.72
CA TYR A 186 14.49 -4.61 12.41
C TYR A 186 15.49 -4.34 13.52
N GLU A 187 16.74 -4.03 13.17
CA GLU A 187 17.82 -3.76 14.11
C GLU A 187 18.57 -2.51 13.69
N LEU A 188 18.69 -1.54 14.60
CA LEU A 188 19.50 -0.34 14.43
C LEU A 188 20.88 -0.60 15.03
N ILE A 189 21.92 -0.50 14.19
CA ILE A 189 23.31 -0.72 14.57
C ILE A 189 24.13 0.53 14.26
N LYS A 190 24.95 0.97 15.22
CA LYS A 190 25.91 2.07 15.04
C LYS A 190 27.18 1.75 15.80
N ASP A 191 28.35 1.99 15.18
CA ASP A 191 29.68 1.76 15.77
C ASP A 191 29.85 0.35 16.34
N GLY A 192 29.28 -0.66 15.68
CA GLY A 192 29.31 -2.07 16.10
C GLY A 192 28.39 -2.41 17.27
N GLN A 193 27.55 -1.48 17.72
CA GLN A 193 26.61 -1.68 18.82
C GLN A 193 25.18 -1.76 18.32
N LEU A 194 24.43 -2.74 18.84
CA LEU A 194 22.99 -2.84 18.64
C LEU A 194 22.28 -1.81 19.55
N LEU A 195 21.62 -0.83 18.96
CA LEU A 195 20.96 0.26 19.67
C LEU A 195 19.47 0.01 19.91
N LYS A 196 18.79 -0.64 18.95
CA LYS A 196 17.35 -0.89 19.02
C LYS A 196 16.98 -2.12 18.20
N THR A 197 15.97 -2.86 18.66
CA THR A 197 15.35 -3.96 17.91
C THR A 197 13.83 -3.77 17.93
N GLU A 198 13.18 -3.97 16.79
CA GLU A 198 11.73 -4.04 16.65
C GLU A 198 11.33 -5.31 15.92
N TYR A 199 10.21 -5.90 16.33
CA TYR A 199 9.58 -7.04 15.67
C TYR A 199 8.23 -6.62 15.15
N GLU A 200 7.88 -7.12 13.95
CA GLU A 200 6.60 -6.88 13.29
C GLU A 200 6.12 -8.17 12.62
N ASP A 201 4.82 -8.39 12.68
CA ASP A 201 4.16 -9.37 11.83
C ASP A 201 3.87 -8.70 10.47
N PHE A 202 4.27 -9.36 9.39
CA PHE A 202 4.04 -8.90 8.03
C PHE A 202 3.37 -10.01 7.25
N ASP A 203 2.03 -9.97 7.25
CA ASP A 203 1.21 -10.95 6.57
C ASP A 203 0.72 -10.38 5.24
N LEU A 204 0.77 -11.19 4.18
CA LEU A 204 0.38 -10.80 2.83
C LEU A 204 -0.50 -11.86 2.21
N ARG A 205 -1.71 -11.48 1.81
CA ARG A 205 -2.65 -12.34 1.12
C ARG A 205 -2.46 -12.26 -0.40
N PHE A 206 -2.48 -13.41 -1.06
CA PHE A 206 -2.41 -13.53 -2.51
C PHE A 206 -3.76 -13.89 -3.08
N TYR A 207 -4.11 -13.29 -4.20
CA TYR A 207 -5.42 -13.43 -4.79
C TYR A 207 -5.39 -14.13 -6.15
N ASP A 208 -6.43 -14.92 -6.39
CA ASP A 208 -6.86 -15.23 -7.75
C ASP A 208 -7.62 -14.03 -8.33
N PRO A 209 -7.34 -13.61 -9.58
CA PRO A 209 -7.99 -12.44 -10.18
C PRO A 209 -9.51 -12.53 -10.25
N GLU A 210 -10.08 -13.71 -10.56
CA GLU A 210 -11.53 -13.87 -10.68
C GLU A 210 -12.22 -13.89 -9.30
N GLU A 211 -11.54 -14.44 -8.30
CA GLU A 211 -12.01 -14.34 -6.91
C GLU A 211 -12.06 -12.89 -6.45
N PHE A 212 -10.99 -12.12 -6.72
CA PHE A 212 -10.95 -10.70 -6.34
C PHE A 212 -11.99 -9.88 -7.09
N ARG A 213 -12.20 -10.14 -8.39
CA ARG A 213 -13.29 -9.56 -9.18
C ARG A 213 -14.65 -9.79 -8.51
N SER A 214 -14.92 -11.02 -8.09
CA SER A 214 -16.17 -11.37 -7.40
C SER A 214 -16.36 -10.59 -6.09
N LEU A 215 -15.27 -10.34 -5.33
CA LEU A 215 -15.33 -9.50 -4.13
C LEU A 215 -15.72 -8.05 -4.45
N LEU A 216 -15.17 -7.50 -5.54
CA LEU A 216 -15.53 -6.16 -6.01
C LEU A 216 -17.00 -6.08 -6.46
N GLU A 217 -17.48 -7.06 -7.22
CA GLU A 217 -18.88 -7.14 -7.67
C GLU A 217 -19.86 -7.24 -6.49
N VAL A 218 -19.56 -8.07 -5.49
CA VAL A 218 -20.36 -8.19 -4.26
C VAL A 218 -20.39 -6.87 -3.47
N ALA A 219 -19.30 -6.10 -3.48
CA ALA A 219 -19.24 -4.77 -2.86
C ALA A 219 -20.02 -3.69 -3.64
N GLY A 220 -20.45 -3.99 -4.88
CA GLY A 220 -21.28 -3.11 -5.73
C GLY A 220 -20.54 -2.41 -6.86
N PHE A 221 -19.23 -2.64 -7.02
CA PHE A 221 -18.43 -2.06 -8.10
C PHE A 221 -18.84 -2.59 -9.47
N LYS A 222 -18.69 -1.74 -10.49
CA LYS A 222 -19.06 -2.02 -11.88
C LYS A 222 -17.89 -1.71 -12.80
N GLU A 223 -18.05 -2.04 -14.10
CA GLU A 223 -17.05 -1.77 -15.15
C GLU A 223 -15.62 -2.19 -14.76
N ILE A 224 -15.51 -3.38 -14.14
CA ILE A 224 -14.26 -3.87 -13.60
C ILE A 224 -13.31 -4.25 -14.74
N ARG A 225 -12.21 -3.54 -14.85
CA ARG A 225 -11.12 -3.77 -15.80
C ARG A 225 -9.85 -4.18 -15.07
N THR A 226 -9.01 -4.96 -15.74
CA THR A 226 -7.71 -5.37 -15.21
C THR A 226 -6.58 -4.95 -16.14
N PHE A 227 -5.46 -4.57 -15.56
CA PHE A 227 -4.27 -4.15 -16.28
C PHE A 227 -3.03 -4.84 -15.70
N LYS A 228 -2.00 -5.00 -16.54
CA LYS A 228 -0.64 -5.28 -16.06
C LYS A 228 -0.21 -4.20 -15.06
N ALA A 229 0.65 -4.56 -14.14
CA ALA A 229 1.21 -3.59 -13.21
C ALA A 229 1.73 -2.35 -13.95
N HIS A 230 1.09 -1.21 -13.66
CA HIS A 230 1.44 0.13 -14.16
C HIS A 230 1.42 0.31 -15.70
N GLN A 231 0.67 -0.53 -16.41
CA GLN A 231 0.51 -0.44 -17.87
C GLN A 231 -0.98 -0.58 -18.23
N PHE A 232 -1.47 0.24 -19.16
CA PHE A 232 -2.84 0.11 -19.67
C PHE A 232 -2.95 -0.99 -20.73
N GLN A 233 -2.49 -2.20 -20.37
CA GLN A 233 -2.53 -3.40 -21.21
C GLN A 233 -3.16 -4.55 -20.42
N ALA A 234 -3.80 -5.47 -21.12
CA ALA A 234 -4.36 -6.66 -20.48
C ALA A 234 -3.26 -7.49 -19.81
N PRO A 235 -3.50 -8.01 -18.59
CA PRO A 235 -2.53 -8.87 -17.92
C PRO A 235 -2.45 -10.23 -18.61
N ASP A 236 -1.32 -10.89 -18.44
CA ASP A 236 -1.11 -12.28 -18.83
C ASP A 236 -0.84 -13.20 -17.63
N GLU A 237 -0.61 -14.49 -17.90
CA GLU A 237 -0.44 -15.50 -16.84
C GLU A 237 0.86 -15.34 -16.05
N THR A 238 1.84 -14.59 -16.56
CA THR A 238 3.15 -14.40 -15.92
C THR A 238 3.22 -13.16 -15.04
N ASP A 239 2.21 -12.28 -15.10
CA ASP A 239 2.19 -11.07 -14.29
C ASP A 239 2.00 -11.43 -12.82
N GLU A 240 2.94 -11.06 -11.97
CA GLU A 240 2.96 -11.32 -10.53
C GLU A 240 1.96 -10.44 -9.78
N SER A 241 1.77 -9.20 -10.23
CA SER A 241 0.75 -8.29 -9.73
C SER A 241 -0.09 -7.71 -10.87
N ILE A 242 -1.33 -7.35 -10.55
CA ILE A 242 -2.25 -6.72 -11.50
C ILE A 242 -2.99 -5.57 -10.85
N ILE A 243 -3.40 -4.62 -11.69
CA ILE A 243 -4.22 -3.49 -11.26
C ILE A 243 -5.67 -3.74 -11.65
N PHE A 244 -6.58 -3.53 -10.69
CA PHE A 244 -8.01 -3.41 -10.93
C PHE A 244 -8.39 -1.93 -11.01
N GLU A 245 -9.20 -1.59 -11.99
CA GLU A 245 -9.92 -0.32 -12.10
C GLU A 245 -11.41 -0.64 -12.19
N CYS A 246 -12.20 -0.02 -11.33
CA CYS A 246 -13.64 -0.21 -11.31
C CYS A 246 -14.38 1.07 -10.96
N SER A 247 -15.66 1.16 -11.32
CA SER A 247 -16.51 2.32 -11.09
C SER A 247 -17.57 2.08 -10.02
N LYS A 248 -18.08 3.18 -9.45
CA LYS A 248 -19.28 3.19 -8.60
C LYS A 248 -20.53 3.43 -9.42
#